data_cd60463e9e17637cdfd65d154f3761cf
#
_entry.id   cd60463e9e17637cdfd65d154f3761cf
#
_cell.length_a   1.000
_cell.length_b   1.000
_cell.length_c   1.000
_cell.angle_alpha   90.00
_cell.angle_beta   90.00
_cell.angle_gamma   90.00
#
_symmetry.space_group_name_H-M   'P 1'
#
loop_
_entity.id
_entity.type
_entity.pdbx_description
1 polymer ?
#
loop_
_entity_poly.entity_id
_entity_poly.type
_entity_poly.pdbx_seq_one_letter_code
_entity_poly.pdbx_strand_id
1 'polypeptide(L)'
;LTDATSYNGATPIPVFDAQGSEHTIVLYFRKVADNDWEIHASADGGQIGTGPIGSIQFGPDGRPTASSSTSFTASVPLPASMGGSLSVPIDLATISQYGSPFSVTDMAQDGYAAVRLAGFTIGGDGTLLARYTNGQTLAQGRVALSNFTNPQGLMSIGGNQWIETAESGIPMTGSPGAGTLGVIQASALEQSNVDLTAQLVNMITAQRVYQANAQTIRTQDQIMQTIVNLR
;
A
#
# COMPACT_ATOMS: atom_id res chain seq x y z
N LEU A 1 31.94 26.33 -11.96
CA LEU A 1 31.77 25.34 -10.90
C LEU A 1 32.90 24.28 -10.86
N THR A 2 33.75 24.23 -11.86
CA THR A 2 34.93 23.34 -11.87
C THR A 2 36.08 23.85 -11.02
N ASP A 3 36.06 25.11 -10.64
CA ASP A 3 37.06 25.73 -9.76
C ASP A 3 36.55 25.78 -8.32
N ALA A 4 37.25 25.11 -7.42
CA ALA A 4 36.92 25.04 -5.98
C ALA A 4 36.95 26.40 -5.27
N THR A 5 37.58 27.43 -5.89
CA THR A 5 37.60 28.80 -5.37
C THR A 5 36.36 29.61 -5.76
N SER A 6 35.50 29.09 -6.66
CA SER A 6 34.34 29.80 -7.20
C SER A 6 33.09 29.70 -6.29
N TYR A 7 33.11 28.87 -5.22
CA TYR A 7 32.01 28.69 -4.29
C TYR A 7 32.50 28.57 -2.83
N ASN A 8 31.62 28.85 -1.87
CA ASN A 8 31.93 28.84 -0.44
C ASN A 8 31.54 27.52 0.26
N GLY A 9 30.61 26.77 -0.32
CA GLY A 9 30.16 25.48 0.19
C GLY A 9 29.54 24.63 -0.91
N ALA A 10 29.66 23.33 -0.78
CA ALA A 10 29.02 22.40 -1.70
C ALA A 10 28.47 21.20 -0.95
N THR A 11 27.33 20.66 -1.36
CA THR A 11 26.74 19.46 -0.78
C THR A 11 26.17 18.56 -1.88
N PRO A 12 26.59 17.28 -1.92
CA PRO A 12 25.99 16.29 -2.80
C PRO A 12 24.70 15.74 -2.20
N ILE A 13 23.70 15.54 -3.04
CA ILE A 13 22.39 14.99 -2.70
C ILE A 13 22.09 13.86 -3.68
N PRO A 14 21.93 12.60 -3.22
CA PRO A 14 21.47 11.53 -4.08
C PRO A 14 19.97 11.71 -4.36
N VAL A 15 19.57 11.60 -5.62
CA VAL A 15 18.18 11.63 -6.07
C VAL A 15 17.92 10.43 -6.96
N PHE A 16 16.67 10.00 -7.08
CA PHE A 16 16.31 8.83 -7.85
C PHE A 16 15.33 9.21 -8.96
N ASP A 17 15.54 8.66 -10.14
CA ASP A 17 14.63 8.82 -11.27
C ASP A 17 13.40 7.89 -11.15
N ALA A 18 12.49 7.97 -12.11
CA ALA A 18 11.29 7.12 -12.15
C ALA A 18 11.59 5.62 -12.33
N GLN A 19 12.80 5.26 -12.73
CA GLN A 19 13.26 3.87 -12.84
C GLN A 19 14.04 3.41 -11.60
N GLY A 20 14.24 4.31 -10.63
CA GLY A 20 15.02 4.06 -9.42
C GLY A 20 16.53 4.08 -9.62
N SER A 21 17.02 4.69 -10.71
CA SER A 21 18.43 4.94 -10.93
C SER A 21 18.87 6.13 -10.10
N GLU A 22 20.05 6.00 -9.48
CA GLU A 22 20.60 7.07 -8.65
C GLU A 22 21.31 8.11 -9.52
N HIS A 23 21.02 9.38 -9.24
CA HIS A 23 21.70 10.55 -9.78
C HIS A 23 22.21 11.41 -8.64
N THR A 24 23.37 12.03 -8.80
CA THR A 24 23.92 12.92 -7.78
C THR A 24 23.76 14.36 -8.19
N ILE A 25 22.95 15.11 -7.45
CA ILE A 25 22.90 16.56 -7.55
C ILE A 25 23.89 17.14 -6.55
N VAL A 26 24.75 18.05 -6.99
CA VAL A 26 25.60 18.84 -6.10
C VAL A 26 25.12 20.28 -6.10
N LEU A 27 24.74 20.78 -4.93
CA LEU A 27 24.40 22.17 -4.72
C LEU A 27 25.66 22.94 -4.32
N TYR A 28 25.90 24.07 -4.98
CA TYR A 28 27.01 24.98 -4.68
C TYR A 28 26.45 26.28 -4.20
N PHE A 29 26.96 26.75 -3.06
CA PHE A 29 26.59 27.99 -2.44
C PHE A 29 27.71 29.02 -2.65
N ARG A 30 27.40 30.09 -3.34
CA ARG A 30 28.32 31.17 -3.66
C ARG A 30 27.85 32.47 -2.99
N LYS A 31 28.71 33.07 -2.15
CA LYS A 31 28.44 34.38 -1.59
C LYS A 31 28.76 35.47 -2.65
N VAL A 32 27.74 36.25 -3.00
CA VAL A 32 27.87 37.35 -4.00
C VAL A 32 28.08 38.68 -3.29
N ALA A 33 27.35 38.91 -2.22
CA ALA A 33 27.47 40.10 -1.36
C ALA A 33 27.23 39.71 0.11
N ASP A 34 27.30 40.66 1.02
CA ASP A 34 26.97 40.43 2.38
C ASP A 34 25.50 40.02 2.52
N ASN A 35 25.29 38.86 3.13
CA ASN A 35 24.00 38.22 3.33
C ASN A 35 23.26 37.82 2.02
N ASP A 36 23.93 37.85 0.87
CA ASP A 36 23.35 37.49 -0.42
C ASP A 36 24.12 36.31 -1.04
N TRP A 37 23.38 35.25 -1.34
CA TRP A 37 23.94 33.99 -1.80
C TRP A 37 23.23 33.50 -3.07
N GLU A 38 24.02 33.06 -4.03
CA GLU A 38 23.57 32.34 -5.19
C GLU A 38 23.71 30.84 -4.99
N ILE A 39 22.72 30.10 -5.47
CA ILE A 39 22.72 28.64 -5.47
C ILE A 39 22.84 28.16 -6.91
N HIS A 40 23.86 27.38 -7.14
CA HIS A 40 24.08 26.69 -8.41
C HIS A 40 23.96 25.19 -8.20
N ALA A 41 23.63 24.46 -9.24
CA ALA A 41 23.51 23.01 -9.18
C ALA A 41 24.26 22.33 -10.33
N SER A 42 24.79 21.16 -10.04
CA SER A 42 25.24 20.23 -11.08
C SER A 42 24.58 18.88 -10.88
N ALA A 43 24.43 18.10 -11.93
CA ALA A 43 23.94 16.74 -11.88
C ALA A 43 24.93 15.84 -12.62
N ASP A 44 25.33 14.75 -11.99
CA ASP A 44 26.25 13.74 -12.54
C ASP A 44 27.52 14.35 -13.14
N GLY A 45 28.04 15.44 -12.53
CA GLY A 45 29.23 16.16 -12.98
C GLY A 45 28.96 17.20 -14.09
N GLY A 46 27.75 17.29 -14.62
CA GLY A 46 27.33 18.30 -15.58
C GLY A 46 26.61 19.47 -14.90
N GLN A 47 26.90 20.73 -15.29
CA GLN A 47 26.22 21.90 -14.74
C GLN A 47 24.75 21.93 -15.19
N ILE A 48 23.84 22.19 -14.26
CA ILE A 48 22.41 22.41 -14.53
C ILE A 48 22.19 23.87 -14.87
N GLY A 49 21.83 24.15 -16.13
CA GLY A 49 21.62 25.52 -16.60
C GLY A 49 22.91 26.34 -16.79
N THR A 50 22.79 27.60 -17.22
CA THR A 50 23.91 28.52 -17.44
C THR A 50 24.09 29.55 -16.33
N GLY A 51 23.23 29.51 -15.29
CA GLY A 51 23.21 30.47 -14.18
C GLY A 51 22.83 29.82 -12.84
N PRO A 52 22.61 30.63 -11.82
CA PRO A 52 22.12 30.13 -10.54
C PRO A 52 20.70 29.57 -10.69
N ILE A 53 20.38 28.50 -9.98
CA ILE A 53 19.02 27.97 -9.86
C ILE A 53 18.15 28.82 -8.93
N GLY A 54 18.79 29.67 -8.11
CA GLY A 54 18.14 30.61 -7.23
C GLY A 54 19.11 31.43 -6.41
N SER A 55 18.57 32.40 -5.66
CA SER A 55 19.30 33.22 -4.70
C SER A 55 18.58 33.28 -3.37
N ILE A 56 19.34 33.35 -2.29
CA ILE A 56 18.82 33.49 -0.92
C ILE A 56 19.47 34.69 -0.28
N GLN A 57 18.64 35.56 0.29
CA GLN A 57 19.07 36.70 1.08
C GLN A 57 18.75 36.47 2.55
N PHE A 58 19.76 36.63 3.42
CA PHE A 58 19.63 36.44 4.87
C PHE A 58 19.37 37.74 5.58
N GLY A 59 18.54 37.69 6.59
CA GLY A 59 18.33 38.82 7.51
C GLY A 59 19.43 38.93 8.57
N PRO A 60 19.39 40.01 9.38
CA PRO A 60 20.34 40.20 10.48
C PRO A 60 20.23 39.12 11.56
N ASP A 61 19.18 38.37 11.60
CA ASP A 61 18.94 37.19 12.47
C ASP A 61 19.55 35.90 11.93
N GLY A 62 20.18 35.94 10.75
CA GLY A 62 20.78 34.78 10.10
C GLY A 62 19.78 33.85 9.43
N ARG A 63 18.51 34.23 9.27
CA ARG A 63 17.47 33.49 8.62
C ARG A 63 17.16 34.04 7.22
N PRO A 64 16.65 33.24 6.28
CA PRO A 64 16.19 33.77 4.99
C PRO A 64 15.14 34.86 5.19
N THR A 65 15.25 35.94 4.43
CA THR A 65 14.25 37.01 4.48
C THR A 65 12.93 36.55 3.87
N ALA A 66 11.81 37.13 4.28
CA ALA A 66 10.48 36.80 3.76
C ALA A 66 10.33 37.06 2.26
N SER A 67 11.22 37.86 1.66
CA SER A 67 11.27 38.13 0.23
C SER A 67 12.11 37.13 -0.56
N SER A 68 12.90 36.29 0.10
CA SER A 68 13.71 35.25 -0.55
C SER A 68 12.88 34.00 -0.84
N SER A 69 13.04 33.45 -2.02
CA SER A 69 12.53 32.10 -2.29
C SER A 69 13.44 31.10 -1.61
N THR A 70 12.85 30.18 -0.87
CA THR A 70 13.56 29.06 -0.22
C THR A 70 13.30 27.74 -0.96
N SER A 71 12.39 27.72 -1.92
CA SER A 71 12.08 26.55 -2.74
C SER A 71 12.57 26.78 -4.17
N PHE A 72 13.39 25.88 -4.65
CA PHE A 72 14.02 25.92 -5.97
C PHE A 72 13.76 24.60 -6.70
N THR A 73 13.92 24.61 -8.02
CA THR A 73 13.79 23.40 -8.83
C THR A 73 15.08 23.18 -9.61
N ALA A 74 15.69 22.01 -9.40
CA ALA A 74 16.80 21.56 -10.21
C ALA A 74 16.27 20.62 -11.31
N SER A 75 16.65 20.88 -12.58
CA SER A 75 16.26 20.03 -13.70
C SER A 75 17.46 19.18 -14.12
N VAL A 76 17.46 17.92 -13.70
CA VAL A 76 18.50 16.95 -14.07
C VAL A 76 18.27 16.50 -15.51
N PRO A 77 19.20 16.68 -16.43
CA PRO A 77 19.05 16.21 -17.81
C PRO A 77 19.10 14.69 -17.85
N LEU A 78 18.07 14.07 -18.39
CA LEU A 78 17.99 12.63 -18.62
C LEU A 78 17.95 12.34 -20.12
N PRO A 79 18.34 11.12 -20.57
CA PRO A 79 18.12 10.68 -21.94
C PRO A 79 16.63 10.81 -22.33
N ALA A 80 16.35 11.11 -23.60
CA ALA A 80 14.98 11.24 -24.09
C ALA A 80 14.14 9.97 -23.87
N SER A 81 14.77 8.79 -23.83
CA SER A 81 14.15 7.50 -23.51
C SER A 81 13.66 7.41 -22.05
N MET A 82 14.18 8.27 -21.17
CA MET A 82 13.84 8.35 -19.74
C MET A 82 13.01 9.59 -19.39
N GLY A 83 12.44 10.26 -20.38
CA GLY A 83 11.60 11.45 -20.18
C GLY A 83 12.31 12.78 -20.36
N GLY A 84 13.60 12.80 -20.70
CA GLY A 84 14.36 14.00 -21.08
C GLY A 84 14.82 14.88 -19.93
N SER A 85 14.11 14.94 -18.81
CA SER A 85 14.54 15.67 -17.61
C SER A 85 13.80 15.20 -16.37
N LEU A 86 14.50 15.16 -15.23
CA LEU A 86 13.94 14.96 -13.90
C LEU A 86 13.88 16.31 -13.19
N SER A 87 12.70 16.72 -12.78
CA SER A 87 12.48 17.96 -12.02
C SER A 87 12.51 17.64 -10.52
N VAL A 88 13.52 18.14 -9.82
CA VAL A 88 13.73 17.91 -8.40
C VAL A 88 13.45 19.20 -7.63
N PRO A 89 12.36 19.27 -6.85
CA PRO A 89 12.13 20.38 -5.95
C PRO A 89 13.11 20.31 -4.78
N ILE A 90 13.72 21.43 -4.45
CA ILE A 90 14.68 21.57 -3.34
C ILE A 90 14.14 22.61 -2.38
N ASP A 91 13.91 22.24 -1.14
CA ASP A 91 13.44 23.13 -0.09
C ASP A 91 14.60 23.44 0.88
N LEU A 92 14.92 24.72 0.99
CA LEU A 92 15.96 25.28 1.86
C LEU A 92 15.37 26.19 2.96
N ALA A 93 14.12 25.97 3.35
CA ALA A 93 13.45 26.83 4.34
C ALA A 93 14.14 26.84 5.71
N THR A 94 14.88 25.80 6.05
CA THR A 94 15.58 25.65 7.35
C THR A 94 17.03 26.10 7.32
N ILE A 95 17.53 26.58 6.17
CA ILE A 95 18.91 27.05 6.03
C ILE A 95 19.13 28.31 6.90
N SER A 96 20.32 28.45 7.43
CA SER A 96 20.70 29.61 8.24
C SER A 96 22.14 30.02 7.98
N GLN A 97 22.45 31.31 8.16
CA GLN A 97 23.78 31.87 8.01
C GLN A 97 24.27 32.40 9.37
N TYR A 98 25.35 31.81 9.89
CA TYR A 98 26.04 32.27 11.06
C TYR A 98 27.56 32.34 10.81
N GLY A 99 28.35 32.89 11.74
CA GLY A 99 29.80 32.99 11.60
C GLY A 99 30.58 31.69 11.76
N SER A 100 29.92 30.53 11.56
CA SER A 100 30.53 29.20 11.59
C SER A 100 30.86 28.69 10.16
N PRO A 101 31.80 27.75 10.01
CA PRO A 101 32.06 27.09 8.74
C PRO A 101 30.82 26.45 8.17
N PHE A 102 30.75 26.34 6.83
CA PHE A 102 29.68 25.65 6.13
C PHE A 102 29.58 24.19 6.60
N SER A 103 28.39 23.77 6.99
CA SER A 103 28.10 22.39 7.36
C SER A 103 26.63 22.06 7.04
N VAL A 104 26.37 20.84 6.66
CA VAL A 104 25.01 20.30 6.50
C VAL A 104 24.69 19.46 7.72
N THR A 105 23.66 19.86 8.47
CA THR A 105 23.25 19.19 9.72
C THR A 105 22.10 18.23 9.50
N ASP A 106 21.26 18.51 8.50
CA ASP A 106 20.13 17.65 8.14
C ASP A 106 19.91 17.67 6.63
N MET A 107 19.61 16.51 6.07
CA MET A 107 19.30 16.33 4.65
C MET A 107 18.34 15.18 4.52
N ALA A 108 17.18 15.43 3.93
CA ALA A 108 16.15 14.42 3.65
C ALA A 108 15.83 14.40 2.16
N GLN A 109 15.52 13.22 1.66
CA GLN A 109 15.04 13.04 0.29
C GLN A 109 13.94 11.95 0.30
N ASP A 110 13.01 12.00 -0.63
CA ASP A 110 11.83 11.14 -0.71
C ASP A 110 11.89 10.09 -1.81
N GLY A 111 12.96 10.09 -2.60
CA GLY A 111 13.20 9.10 -3.66
C GLY A 111 13.74 7.78 -3.12
N TYR A 112 13.58 6.72 -3.87
CA TYR A 112 14.06 5.38 -3.51
C TYR A 112 14.64 4.68 -4.73
N ALA A 113 15.73 3.93 -4.52
CA ALA A 113 16.25 3.01 -5.51
C ALA A 113 15.22 1.95 -5.89
N ALA A 114 15.36 1.36 -7.08
CA ALA A 114 14.53 0.24 -7.51
C ALA A 114 14.61 -0.92 -6.51
N VAL A 115 13.47 -1.33 -5.97
CA VAL A 115 13.36 -2.35 -4.94
C VAL A 115 12.42 -3.47 -5.36
N ARG A 116 12.56 -4.63 -4.72
CA ARG A 116 11.68 -5.78 -4.95
C ARG A 116 10.63 -5.88 -3.86
N LEU A 117 9.47 -6.41 -4.22
CA LEU A 117 8.46 -6.79 -3.25
C LEU A 117 9.00 -7.94 -2.37
N ALA A 118 9.09 -7.71 -1.07
CA ALA A 118 9.51 -8.70 -0.09
C ALA A 118 8.33 -9.57 0.39
N GLY A 119 7.12 -9.00 0.41
CA GLY A 119 5.89 -9.68 0.80
C GLY A 119 4.74 -8.71 0.96
N PHE A 120 3.59 -9.24 1.30
CA PHE A 120 2.41 -8.43 1.60
C PHE A 120 1.76 -8.90 2.91
N THR A 121 1.07 -7.99 3.56
CA THR A 121 0.26 -8.26 4.76
C THR A 121 -1.09 -7.56 4.63
N ILE A 122 -2.11 -8.14 5.26
CA ILE A 122 -3.44 -7.53 5.30
C ILE A 122 -3.68 -7.09 6.75
N GLY A 123 -3.99 -5.83 6.92
CA GLY A 123 -4.37 -5.27 8.22
C GLY A 123 -5.79 -5.69 8.64
N GLY A 124 -6.10 -5.56 9.92
CA GLY A 124 -7.44 -5.81 10.44
C GLY A 124 -8.52 -4.89 9.84
N ASP A 125 -8.11 -3.72 9.36
CA ASP A 125 -8.94 -2.75 8.62
C ASP A 125 -9.11 -3.11 7.12
N GLY A 126 -8.55 -4.25 6.69
CA GLY A 126 -8.58 -4.72 5.31
C GLY A 126 -7.54 -4.08 4.39
N THR A 127 -6.67 -3.21 4.88
CA THR A 127 -5.64 -2.58 4.05
C THR A 127 -4.57 -3.59 3.65
N LEU A 128 -4.34 -3.73 2.35
CA LEU A 128 -3.27 -4.54 1.78
C LEU A 128 -1.99 -3.72 1.76
N LEU A 129 -1.05 -4.06 2.63
CA LEU A 129 0.27 -3.43 2.73
C LEU A 129 1.31 -4.28 2.00
N ALA A 130 1.90 -3.71 0.96
CA ALA A 130 3.07 -4.28 0.30
C ALA A 130 4.33 -3.83 1.04
N ARG A 131 5.17 -4.77 1.41
CA ARG A 131 6.47 -4.51 2.03
C ARG A 131 7.57 -4.77 1.03
N TYR A 132 8.48 -3.80 0.90
CA TYR A 132 9.60 -3.84 -0.04
C TYR A 132 10.92 -4.16 0.66
N THR A 133 11.93 -4.53 -0.12
CA THR A 133 13.26 -4.93 0.40
C THR A 133 14.02 -3.78 1.05
N ASN A 134 13.66 -2.53 0.80
CA ASN A 134 14.20 -1.34 1.47
C ASN A 134 13.53 -1.02 2.81
N GLY A 135 12.63 -1.90 3.29
CA GLY A 135 11.88 -1.67 4.53
C GLY A 135 10.64 -0.78 4.39
N GLN A 136 10.42 -0.17 3.23
CA GLN A 136 9.23 0.64 2.97
C GLN A 136 7.98 -0.22 2.85
N THR A 137 6.86 0.35 3.30
CA THR A 137 5.54 -0.26 3.17
C THR A 137 4.61 0.70 2.41
N LEU A 138 3.90 0.16 1.43
CA LEU A 138 2.95 0.93 0.63
C LEU A 138 1.58 0.25 0.66
N ALA A 139 0.54 1.03 0.93
CA ALA A 139 -0.83 0.55 0.82
C ALA A 139 -1.21 0.43 -0.66
N GLN A 140 -1.49 -0.80 -1.10
CA GLN A 140 -1.84 -1.10 -2.50
C GLN A 140 -3.35 -1.08 -2.74
N GLY A 141 -4.13 -1.32 -1.69
CA GLY A 141 -5.57 -1.38 -1.80
C GLY A 141 -6.20 -1.77 -0.47
N ARG A 142 -7.52 -1.99 -0.51
CA ARG A 142 -8.28 -2.43 0.66
C ARG A 142 -9.29 -3.49 0.27
N VAL A 143 -9.42 -4.52 1.10
CA VAL A 143 -10.47 -5.53 0.99
C VAL A 143 -11.77 -4.93 1.49
N ALA A 144 -12.84 -5.05 0.70
CA ALA A 144 -14.18 -4.65 1.11
C ALA A 144 -14.93 -5.83 1.72
N LEU A 145 -15.71 -5.57 2.76
CA LEU A 145 -16.66 -6.52 3.33
C LEU A 145 -18.08 -6.10 2.94
N SER A 146 -18.93 -7.10 2.71
CA SER A 146 -20.35 -6.89 2.48
C SER A 146 -21.17 -7.63 3.53
N ASN A 147 -22.14 -6.94 4.11
CA ASN A 147 -23.10 -7.52 5.03
C ASN A 147 -24.49 -7.49 4.40
N PHE A 148 -25.32 -8.49 4.69
CA PHE A 148 -26.66 -8.64 4.18
C PHE A 148 -27.65 -8.64 5.35
N THR A 149 -28.83 -8.06 5.11
CA THR A 149 -29.90 -8.02 6.10
C THR A 149 -30.35 -9.44 6.50
N ASN A 150 -30.41 -10.34 5.51
CA ASN A 150 -30.72 -11.76 5.73
C ASN A 150 -29.67 -12.65 5.02
N PRO A 151 -28.58 -13.04 5.71
CA PRO A 151 -27.57 -13.92 5.12
C PRO A 151 -28.07 -15.29 4.69
N GLN A 152 -29.17 -15.78 5.30
CA GLN A 152 -29.77 -17.09 4.95
C GLN A 152 -30.49 -17.04 3.59
N GLY A 153 -30.85 -15.87 3.13
CA GLY A 153 -31.45 -15.65 1.81
C GLY A 153 -30.45 -15.67 0.63
N LEU A 154 -29.15 -15.76 0.91
CA LEU A 154 -28.12 -15.85 -0.13
C LEU A 154 -28.21 -17.20 -0.86
N MET A 155 -28.08 -17.18 -2.18
CA MET A 155 -28.04 -18.39 -2.98
C MET A 155 -26.59 -18.79 -3.28
N SER A 156 -26.24 -20.03 -2.95
CA SER A 156 -24.91 -20.59 -3.29
C SER A 156 -24.83 -20.96 -4.76
N ILE A 157 -23.77 -20.49 -5.42
CA ILE A 157 -23.46 -20.83 -6.82
C ILE A 157 -22.28 -21.80 -6.95
N GLY A 158 -21.80 -22.34 -5.82
CA GLY A 158 -20.65 -23.24 -5.75
C GLY A 158 -19.33 -22.49 -5.60
N GLY A 159 -18.24 -23.25 -5.33
CA GLY A 159 -16.90 -22.66 -5.19
C GLY A 159 -16.77 -21.65 -4.02
N ASN A 160 -17.57 -21.81 -2.96
CA ASN A 160 -17.68 -20.85 -1.84
C ASN A 160 -18.13 -19.43 -2.27
N GLN A 161 -18.85 -19.34 -3.39
CA GLN A 161 -19.41 -18.11 -3.88
C GLN A 161 -20.92 -18.04 -3.62
N TRP A 162 -21.39 -16.85 -3.34
CA TRP A 162 -22.78 -16.57 -3.00
C TRP A 162 -23.27 -15.38 -3.83
N ILE A 163 -24.53 -15.43 -4.23
CA ILE A 163 -25.18 -14.35 -4.97
C ILE A 163 -26.33 -13.79 -4.14
N GLU A 164 -26.53 -12.49 -4.24
CA GLU A 164 -27.67 -11.82 -3.63
C GLU A 164 -29.00 -12.26 -4.24
N THR A 165 -30.03 -12.28 -3.44
CA THR A 165 -31.42 -12.55 -3.85
C THR A 165 -32.35 -11.47 -3.29
N ALA A 166 -33.59 -11.46 -3.74
CA ALA A 166 -34.59 -10.56 -3.15
C ALA A 166 -34.83 -10.80 -1.63
N GLU A 167 -34.58 -12.02 -1.18
CA GLU A 167 -34.72 -12.39 0.25
C GLU A 167 -33.50 -12.03 1.10
N SER A 168 -32.30 -11.95 0.51
CA SER A 168 -31.09 -11.53 1.22
C SER A 168 -31.03 -10.02 1.48
N GLY A 169 -31.74 -9.26 0.67
CA GLY A 169 -31.67 -7.80 0.66
C GLY A 169 -30.42 -7.28 -0.06
N ILE A 170 -30.29 -5.95 -0.13
CA ILE A 170 -29.18 -5.25 -0.80
C ILE A 170 -27.92 -5.36 0.06
N PRO A 171 -26.72 -5.62 -0.54
CA PRO A 171 -25.47 -5.68 0.18
C PRO A 171 -25.07 -4.32 0.75
N MET A 172 -24.76 -4.25 2.03
CA MET A 172 -24.09 -3.11 2.65
C MET A 172 -22.60 -3.32 2.60
N THR A 173 -21.92 -2.71 1.63
CA THR A 173 -20.48 -2.85 1.42
C THR A 173 -19.72 -1.72 2.09
N GLY A 174 -18.65 -2.06 2.79
CA GLY A 174 -17.81 -1.09 3.48
C GLY A 174 -16.42 -1.61 3.82
N SER A 175 -15.67 -0.77 4.52
CA SER A 175 -14.35 -1.16 5.05
C SER A 175 -14.52 -2.02 6.29
N PRO A 176 -13.65 -3.03 6.49
CA PRO A 176 -13.61 -3.81 7.71
C PRO A 176 -13.49 -2.92 8.95
N GLY A 177 -14.24 -3.25 10.01
CA GLY A 177 -14.29 -2.47 11.25
C GLY A 177 -15.16 -1.21 11.18
N ALA A 178 -15.80 -0.90 10.05
CA ALA A 178 -16.70 0.23 9.93
C ALA A 178 -18.15 -0.18 10.23
N GLY A 179 -18.81 0.58 11.11
CA GLY A 179 -20.22 0.36 11.46
C GLY A 179 -20.47 -1.04 12.03
N THR A 180 -21.30 -1.83 11.36
CA THR A 180 -21.67 -3.21 11.74
C THR A 180 -20.76 -4.28 11.12
N LEU A 181 -19.75 -3.87 10.32
CA LEU A 181 -18.83 -4.80 9.66
C LEU A 181 -17.74 -5.25 10.63
N GLY A 182 -17.42 -6.56 10.59
CA GLY A 182 -16.34 -7.14 11.38
C GLY A 182 -14.96 -6.73 10.91
N VAL A 183 -13.93 -7.12 11.64
CA VAL A 183 -12.52 -6.95 11.27
C VAL A 183 -12.00 -8.18 10.54
N ILE A 184 -10.96 -7.99 9.72
CA ILE A 184 -10.28 -9.10 9.04
C ILE A 184 -9.15 -9.63 9.92
N GLN A 185 -9.07 -10.93 10.05
CA GLN A 185 -7.91 -11.61 10.63
C GLN A 185 -7.10 -12.23 9.51
N ALA A 186 -5.92 -11.67 9.25
CA ALA A 186 -4.99 -12.21 8.28
C ALA A 186 -4.27 -13.47 8.80
N SER A 187 -3.71 -14.25 7.88
CA SER A 187 -2.94 -15.48 8.20
C SER A 187 -3.73 -16.53 8.98
N ALA A 188 -5.04 -16.53 8.86
CA ALA A 188 -5.94 -17.49 9.46
C ALA A 188 -6.77 -18.20 8.37
N LEU A 189 -7.07 -19.48 8.60
CA LEU A 189 -7.96 -20.27 7.77
C LEU A 189 -9.17 -20.66 8.62
N GLU A 190 -10.36 -20.50 8.07
CA GLU A 190 -11.57 -20.96 8.70
C GLU A 190 -11.65 -22.49 8.65
N GLN A 191 -11.86 -23.12 9.79
CA GLN A 191 -12.07 -24.55 9.87
C GLN A 191 -13.53 -24.89 9.54
N SER A 192 -13.75 -26.11 8.99
CA SER A 192 -15.10 -26.62 8.78
C SER A 192 -15.82 -26.76 10.13
N ASN A 193 -17.06 -26.30 10.19
CA ASN A 193 -17.97 -26.52 11.33
C ASN A 193 -18.69 -27.86 11.23
N VAL A 194 -18.41 -28.66 10.18
CA VAL A 194 -19.00 -30.01 10.00
C VAL A 194 -18.09 -31.06 10.60
N ASP A 195 -18.56 -31.75 11.62
CA ASP A 195 -17.92 -32.94 12.16
C ASP A 195 -18.27 -34.14 11.27
N LEU A 196 -17.27 -34.63 10.53
CA LEU A 196 -17.42 -35.72 9.60
C LEU A 196 -17.86 -37.02 10.31
N THR A 197 -17.35 -37.26 11.54
CA THR A 197 -17.67 -38.44 12.33
C THR A 197 -19.14 -38.42 12.73
N ALA A 198 -19.62 -37.28 13.23
CA ALA A 198 -21.01 -37.10 13.60
C ALA A 198 -21.95 -37.28 12.39
N GLN A 199 -21.57 -36.75 11.22
CA GLN A 199 -22.36 -36.92 10.01
C GLN A 199 -22.39 -38.35 9.48
N LEU A 200 -21.28 -39.11 9.63
CA LEU A 200 -21.24 -40.53 9.29
C LEU A 200 -22.16 -41.36 10.21
N VAL A 201 -22.16 -41.08 11.53
CA VAL A 201 -23.06 -41.72 12.47
C VAL A 201 -24.53 -41.43 12.14
N ASN A 202 -24.84 -40.18 11.82
CA ASN A 202 -26.18 -39.77 11.38
C ASN A 202 -26.60 -40.49 10.09
N MET A 203 -25.70 -40.63 9.12
CA MET A 203 -25.97 -41.37 7.90
C MET A 203 -26.23 -42.85 8.15
N ILE A 204 -25.41 -43.51 8.99
CA ILE A 204 -25.61 -44.93 9.39
C ILE A 204 -26.96 -45.07 10.09
N THR A 205 -27.31 -44.16 10.98
CA THR A 205 -28.59 -44.17 11.67
C THR A 205 -29.76 -44.02 10.72
N ALA A 206 -29.66 -43.09 9.78
CA ALA A 206 -30.69 -42.91 8.73
C ALA A 206 -30.83 -44.14 7.83
N GLN A 207 -29.72 -44.80 7.46
CA GLN A 207 -29.76 -46.06 6.71
C GLN A 207 -30.45 -47.18 7.49
N ARG A 208 -30.17 -47.30 8.81
CA ARG A 208 -30.84 -48.31 9.67
C ARG A 208 -32.33 -48.03 9.79
N VAL A 209 -32.74 -46.78 9.95
CA VAL A 209 -34.14 -46.37 9.99
C VAL A 209 -34.84 -46.67 8.68
N TYR A 210 -34.21 -46.41 7.54
CA TYR A 210 -34.73 -46.74 6.21
C TYR A 210 -34.92 -48.26 6.06
N GLN A 211 -33.92 -49.08 6.46
CA GLN A 211 -34.02 -50.54 6.43
C GLN A 211 -35.12 -51.05 7.32
N ALA A 212 -35.27 -50.53 8.54
CA ALA A 212 -36.35 -50.87 9.46
C ALA A 212 -37.75 -50.57 8.89
N ASN A 213 -37.91 -49.39 8.30
CA ASN A 213 -39.17 -48.99 7.64
C ASN A 213 -39.47 -49.92 6.45
N ALA A 214 -38.48 -50.26 5.62
CA ALA A 214 -38.62 -51.15 4.51
C ALA A 214 -39.04 -52.56 4.98
N GLN A 215 -38.48 -53.06 6.10
CA GLN A 215 -38.88 -54.33 6.66
C GLN A 215 -40.30 -54.31 7.24
N THR A 216 -40.70 -53.18 7.89
CA THR A 216 -42.05 -52.96 8.37
C THR A 216 -43.07 -53.04 7.23
N ILE A 217 -42.80 -52.41 6.07
CA ILE A 217 -43.65 -52.44 4.90
C ILE A 217 -43.78 -53.90 4.43
N ARG A 218 -42.68 -54.63 4.29
CA ARG A 218 -42.70 -56.04 3.86
C ARG A 218 -43.54 -56.91 4.80
N THR A 219 -43.42 -56.71 6.09
CA THR A 219 -44.21 -57.45 7.10
C THR A 219 -45.69 -57.10 6.97
N GLN A 220 -46.00 -55.81 6.69
CA GLN A 220 -47.37 -55.33 6.45
C GLN A 220 -47.97 -56.05 5.21
N ASP A 221 -47.19 -56.12 4.12
CA ASP A 221 -47.63 -56.80 2.90
C ASP A 221 -47.89 -58.31 3.14
N GLN A 222 -47.05 -58.98 3.93
CA GLN A 222 -47.24 -60.37 4.30
C GLN A 222 -48.52 -60.58 5.14
N ILE A 223 -48.80 -59.68 6.10
CA ILE A 223 -50.03 -59.75 6.89
C ILE A 223 -51.26 -59.54 5.98
N MET A 224 -51.20 -58.58 5.05
CA MET A 224 -52.29 -58.32 4.10
C MET A 224 -52.55 -59.54 3.18
N GLN A 225 -51.48 -60.17 2.68
CA GLN A 225 -51.59 -61.40 1.88
C GLN A 225 -52.22 -62.55 2.70
N THR A 226 -51.84 -62.70 3.99
CA THR A 226 -52.40 -63.72 4.87
C THR A 226 -53.91 -63.45 5.11
N ILE A 227 -54.32 -62.22 5.30
CA ILE A 227 -55.74 -61.87 5.47
C ILE A 227 -56.55 -62.15 4.19
N VAL A 228 -55.97 -61.85 3.02
CA VAL A 228 -56.64 -62.13 1.74
C VAL A 228 -56.80 -63.61 1.49
N ASN A 229 -55.82 -64.43 1.95
CA ASN A 229 -55.85 -65.90 1.78
C ASN A 229 -56.73 -66.60 2.79
N LEU A 230 -57.18 -65.96 3.85
CA LEU A 230 -58.12 -66.50 4.88
C LEU A 230 -59.59 -66.32 4.46
N ARG A 231 -59.86 -65.82 3.31
CA ARG A 231 -61.19 -65.65 2.76
C ARG A 231 -61.38 -66.61 1.56
#